data_58a2dce31e4d19ce92ff4826c39455a4
#
_entry.id   58a2dce31e4d19ce92ff4826c39455a4
#
_cell.length_a   1.000
_cell.length_b   1.000
_cell.length_c   1.000
_cell.angle_alpha   90.00
_cell.angle_beta   90.00
_cell.angle_gamma   90.00
#
_symmetry.space_group_name_H-M   'P 1'
#
loop_
_entity.id
_entity.type
_entity.pdbx_description
1 polymer ?
#
loop_
_entity_poly.entity_id
_entity_poly.type
_entity_poly.pdbx_seq_one_letter_code
_entity_poly.pdbx_strand_id
1 'polypeptide(L)'
;DSLYTRSISFRNFYSAGIHTNHGLYATLYSFPAMMKRNLMKGSVIPRYSGLPTVLKENGYYNLFFMTHEGQYDNMNAFFRTNGYDEVFSQEDYPADKVVNSFGVQDDFLYDYAIPVLNQRAATGQPFFATLLSISNHPPYVIPPFFHPKTSEPEMQIVEYADWALRQFFEEARKQPWFDNTIFVLEGDHGKLVGDAECELPESYNHIPLMIYSSRIQPEEKTAFGGQVDIQPTILGLLNIDYLQNNFGVDLLKE
;
A
#
# COMPACT_ATOMS: atom_id res chain seq x y z
N ASP A 1 -14.13 -7.32 8.20
CA ASP A 1 -14.77 -6.99 9.49
C ASP A 1 -13.84 -7.02 10.68
N SER A 2 -13.03 -8.06 10.80
CA SER A 2 -12.22 -8.21 12.02
C SER A 2 -11.05 -7.23 12.12
N LEU A 3 -10.46 -6.82 11.01
CA LEU A 3 -9.33 -5.89 11.01
C LEU A 3 -9.79 -4.44 11.21
N TYR A 4 -10.86 -4.03 10.53
CA TYR A 4 -11.44 -2.69 10.66
C TYR A 4 -11.76 -2.35 12.12
N THR A 5 -12.43 -3.25 12.84
CA THR A 5 -12.84 -3.04 14.25
C THR A 5 -11.70 -3.15 15.24
N ARG A 6 -10.50 -3.56 14.81
CA ARG A 6 -9.29 -3.69 15.63
C ARG A 6 -8.21 -2.67 15.29
N SER A 7 -8.51 -1.75 14.39
CA SER A 7 -7.59 -0.73 13.88
C SER A 7 -8.03 0.66 14.30
N ILE A 8 -7.14 1.64 14.16
CA ILE A 8 -7.60 3.00 13.93
C ILE A 8 -8.08 3.00 12.48
N SER A 9 -9.38 3.19 12.29
CA SER A 9 -10.04 3.19 10.99
C SER A 9 -10.58 4.59 10.67
N PHE A 10 -10.52 4.96 9.39
CA PHE A 10 -10.91 6.29 8.94
C PHE A 10 -12.14 6.18 8.04
N ARG A 11 -13.23 6.84 8.45
CA ARG A 11 -14.50 6.81 7.70
C ARG A 11 -14.44 7.66 6.44
N ASN A 12 -13.81 8.82 6.51
CA ASN A 12 -13.79 9.83 5.46
C ASN A 12 -12.36 9.99 4.93
N PHE A 13 -11.85 8.97 4.24
CA PHE A 13 -10.52 8.98 3.69
C PHE A 13 -10.55 8.86 2.16
N TYR A 14 -9.74 9.68 1.48
CA TYR A 14 -9.86 9.86 0.04
C TYR A 14 -8.53 9.75 -0.70
N SER A 15 -8.58 9.14 -1.89
CA SER A 15 -7.44 9.06 -2.79
C SER A 15 -7.13 10.41 -3.45
N ALA A 16 -5.86 10.65 -3.70
CA ALA A 16 -5.38 11.85 -4.38
C ALA A 16 -5.64 11.83 -5.90
N GLY A 17 -6.04 10.69 -6.45
CA GLY A 17 -6.29 10.53 -7.88
C GLY A 17 -6.92 9.17 -8.20
N ILE A 18 -6.82 8.78 -9.47
CA ILE A 18 -7.56 7.64 -10.04
C ILE A 18 -6.65 6.56 -10.64
N HIS A 19 -5.36 6.62 -10.38
CA HIS A 19 -4.35 5.66 -10.84
C HIS A 19 -3.38 5.32 -9.72
N THR A 20 -2.83 4.13 -9.76
CA THR A 20 -1.85 3.62 -8.79
C THR A 20 -0.67 4.57 -8.55
N ASN A 21 -0.09 5.15 -9.61
CA ASN A 21 1.00 6.11 -9.46
C ASN A 21 0.59 7.39 -8.73
N HIS A 22 -0.67 7.82 -8.83
CA HIS A 22 -1.20 8.96 -8.07
C HIS A 22 -1.26 8.63 -6.58
N GLY A 23 -1.83 7.48 -6.24
CA GLY A 23 -1.93 7.01 -4.85
C GLY A 23 -0.57 6.83 -4.20
N LEU A 24 0.33 6.08 -4.85
CA LEU A 24 1.68 5.84 -4.34
C LEU A 24 2.47 7.14 -4.13
N TYR A 25 2.34 8.10 -5.05
CA TYR A 25 3.04 9.37 -4.92
C TYR A 25 2.49 10.21 -3.76
N ALA A 26 1.17 10.23 -3.59
CA ALA A 26 0.54 10.96 -2.49
C ALA A 26 0.85 10.30 -1.13
N THR A 27 0.70 8.99 -1.03
CA THR A 27 0.94 8.22 0.21
C THR A 27 2.39 8.29 0.68
N LEU A 28 3.33 8.07 -0.23
CA LEU A 28 4.73 7.91 0.13
C LEU A 28 5.51 9.23 0.18
N TYR A 29 5.05 10.26 -0.55
CA TYR A 29 5.77 11.53 -0.66
C TYR A 29 4.91 12.75 -0.29
N SER A 30 3.65 12.55 0.12
CA SER A 30 2.71 13.61 0.56
C SER A 30 2.52 14.75 -0.43
N PHE A 31 2.49 14.44 -1.72
CA PHE A 31 2.18 15.41 -2.77
C PHE A 31 0.88 15.03 -3.49
N PRO A 32 0.03 15.99 -3.85
CA PRO A 32 -1.16 15.72 -4.64
C PRO A 32 -0.80 15.20 -6.03
N ALA A 33 -1.67 14.39 -6.59
CA ALA A 33 -1.47 13.84 -7.92
C ALA A 33 -1.49 14.91 -9.02
N MET A 34 -0.62 14.76 -10.00
CA MET A 34 -0.65 15.55 -11.22
C MET A 34 -1.40 14.76 -12.31
N MET A 35 -2.69 15.05 -12.50
CA MET A 35 -3.60 14.27 -13.34
C MET A 35 -3.14 14.07 -14.80
N LYS A 36 -2.36 15.00 -15.35
CA LYS A 36 -1.89 14.94 -16.75
C LYS A 36 -0.45 14.43 -16.91
N ARG A 37 0.22 14.06 -15.81
CA ARG A 37 1.63 13.68 -15.84
C ARG A 37 1.93 12.59 -14.82
N ASN A 38 2.49 11.49 -15.29
CA ASN A 38 3.09 10.51 -14.39
C ASN A 38 4.48 11.01 -13.96
N LEU A 39 4.62 11.35 -12.68
CA LEU A 39 5.86 11.91 -12.11
C LEU A 39 6.99 10.89 -11.98
N MET A 40 6.69 9.60 -12.06
CA MET A 40 7.68 8.53 -12.04
C MET A 40 8.37 8.35 -13.39
N LYS A 41 7.71 8.79 -14.48
CA LYS A 41 8.22 8.69 -15.86
C LYS A 41 9.00 9.96 -16.25
N GLY A 42 10.17 9.77 -16.82
CA GLY A 42 10.98 10.86 -17.35
C GLY A 42 12.42 10.42 -17.63
N SER A 43 13.14 11.20 -18.43
CA SER A 43 14.57 10.98 -18.71
C SER A 43 15.45 11.22 -17.48
N VAL A 44 14.98 12.01 -16.54
CA VAL A 44 15.61 12.25 -15.24
C VAL A 44 14.59 11.95 -14.15
N ILE A 45 14.95 11.07 -13.23
CA ILE A 45 14.13 10.76 -12.06
C ILE A 45 14.42 11.82 -11.00
N PRO A 46 13.43 12.64 -10.64
CA PRO A 46 13.61 13.63 -9.60
C PRO A 46 13.73 12.95 -8.22
N ARG A 47 14.44 13.62 -7.31
CA ARG A 47 14.52 13.19 -5.91
C ARG A 47 13.48 13.90 -5.09
N TYR A 48 12.75 13.14 -4.28
CA TYR A 48 11.72 13.64 -3.38
C TYR A 48 12.04 13.27 -1.94
N SER A 49 11.71 14.15 -1.01
CA SER A 49 11.59 13.79 0.40
C SER A 49 10.22 13.19 0.65
N GLY A 50 10.16 12.09 1.36
CA GLY A 50 8.92 11.37 1.66
C GLY A 50 9.10 10.36 2.77
N LEU A 51 8.08 9.59 3.04
CA LEU A 51 8.10 8.56 4.08
C LEU A 51 9.31 7.62 3.96
N PRO A 52 9.61 7.04 2.77
CA PRO A 52 10.76 6.14 2.65
C PRO A 52 12.11 6.83 2.86
N THR A 53 12.29 8.06 2.40
CA THR A 53 13.57 8.76 2.59
C THR A 53 13.79 9.16 4.05
N VAL A 54 12.75 9.66 4.73
CA VAL A 54 12.81 10.00 6.15
C VAL A 54 13.08 8.76 7.01
N LEU A 55 12.40 7.65 6.74
CA LEU A 55 12.64 6.39 7.46
C LEU A 55 14.05 5.88 7.24
N LYS A 56 14.58 5.96 6.02
CA LYS A 56 15.96 5.58 5.70
C LYS A 56 16.97 6.42 6.49
N GLU A 57 16.78 7.72 6.56
CA GLU A 57 17.60 8.64 7.38
C GLU A 57 17.55 8.30 8.87
N ASN A 58 16.45 7.67 9.33
CA ASN A 58 16.27 7.20 10.69
C ASN A 58 16.65 5.71 10.88
N GLY A 59 17.44 5.14 9.97
CA GLY A 59 18.04 3.82 10.11
C GLY A 59 17.16 2.65 9.68
N TYR A 60 16.01 2.89 9.07
CA TYR A 60 15.17 1.84 8.52
C TYR A 60 15.75 1.28 7.22
N TYR A 61 15.55 -0.01 7.00
CA TYR A 61 15.79 -0.66 5.72
C TYR A 61 14.48 -0.77 4.94
N ASN A 62 14.43 -0.20 3.75
CA ASN A 62 13.18 -0.02 3.00
C ASN A 62 13.06 -1.01 1.85
N LEU A 63 11.94 -1.74 1.82
CA LEU A 63 11.63 -2.77 0.83
C LEU A 63 10.32 -2.44 0.11
N PHE A 64 10.32 -2.58 -1.20
CA PHE A 64 9.11 -2.43 -2.01
C PHE A 64 8.83 -3.75 -2.74
N PHE A 65 7.61 -4.23 -2.67
CA PHE A 65 7.15 -5.43 -3.36
C PHE A 65 6.02 -5.07 -4.30
N MET A 66 6.17 -5.37 -5.58
CA MET A 66 5.13 -5.22 -6.59
C MET A 66 4.93 -6.55 -7.34
N THR A 67 3.77 -6.74 -7.92
CA THR A 67 3.42 -7.98 -8.61
C THR A 67 3.89 -8.04 -10.04
N HIS A 68 3.96 -6.88 -10.71
CA HIS A 68 4.24 -6.72 -12.14
C HIS A 68 5.72 -6.43 -12.43
N GLU A 69 6.01 -6.24 -13.73
CA GLU A 69 7.36 -5.86 -14.19
C GLU A 69 7.84 -4.56 -13.54
N GLY A 70 9.10 -4.53 -13.14
CA GLY A 70 9.71 -3.38 -12.46
C GLY A 70 9.76 -2.10 -13.32
N GLN A 71 9.68 -2.24 -14.64
CA GLN A 71 9.64 -1.11 -15.57
C GLN A 71 8.24 -0.49 -15.72
N TYR A 72 7.19 -1.17 -15.26
CA TYR A 72 5.85 -0.60 -15.28
C TYR A 72 5.86 0.74 -14.54
N ASP A 73 5.39 1.78 -15.22
CA ASP A 73 5.42 3.18 -14.74
C ASP A 73 6.81 3.67 -14.25
N ASN A 74 7.90 2.98 -14.62
CA ASN A 74 9.26 3.26 -14.17
C ASN A 74 9.44 3.10 -12.64
N MET A 75 8.61 2.29 -12.00
CA MET A 75 8.53 2.20 -10.53
C MET A 75 9.84 1.71 -9.90
N ASN A 76 10.51 0.70 -10.48
CA ASN A 76 11.76 0.19 -9.91
C ASN A 76 12.83 1.30 -9.80
N ALA A 77 13.09 2.01 -10.88
CA ALA A 77 14.07 3.09 -10.89
C ALA A 77 13.65 4.26 -9.99
N PHE A 78 12.36 4.60 -10.00
CA PHE A 78 11.82 5.67 -9.18
C PHE A 78 11.97 5.38 -7.68
N PHE A 79 11.56 4.22 -7.20
CA PHE A 79 11.61 3.88 -5.78
C PHE A 79 13.03 3.68 -5.27
N ARG A 80 13.92 3.05 -6.05
CA ARG A 80 15.35 2.97 -5.69
C ARG A 80 16.00 4.34 -5.58
N THR A 81 15.62 5.28 -6.42
CA THR A 81 16.13 6.67 -6.36
C THR A 81 15.55 7.42 -5.16
N ASN A 82 14.35 7.06 -4.71
CA ASN A 82 13.56 7.80 -3.73
C ASN A 82 13.34 7.03 -2.41
N GLY A 83 14.37 6.34 -1.93
CA GLY A 83 14.47 5.90 -0.54
C GLY A 83 14.34 4.40 -0.31
N TYR A 84 14.02 3.58 -1.31
CA TYR A 84 13.97 2.14 -1.15
C TYR A 84 15.35 1.49 -1.39
N ASP A 85 15.71 0.56 -0.53
CA ASP A 85 16.95 -0.21 -0.61
C ASP A 85 16.81 -1.39 -1.57
N GLU A 86 15.68 -2.08 -1.50
CA GLU A 86 15.33 -3.16 -2.40
C GLU A 86 13.93 -2.96 -2.99
N VAL A 87 13.79 -3.34 -4.26
CA VAL A 87 12.51 -3.36 -4.97
C VAL A 87 12.40 -4.73 -5.61
N PHE A 88 11.38 -5.49 -5.22
CA PHE A 88 11.03 -6.80 -5.76
C PHE A 88 9.88 -6.64 -6.77
N SER A 89 10.03 -7.28 -7.90
CA SER A 89 9.13 -7.19 -9.05
C SER A 89 9.01 -8.54 -9.75
N GLN A 90 8.23 -8.64 -10.80
CA GLN A 90 7.97 -9.89 -11.52
C GLN A 90 9.26 -10.65 -11.90
N GLU A 91 10.33 -9.92 -12.17
CA GLU A 91 11.64 -10.49 -12.54
C GLU A 91 12.31 -11.28 -11.42
N ASP A 92 11.89 -11.06 -10.17
CA ASP A 92 12.41 -11.76 -8.98
C ASP A 92 11.60 -13.04 -8.65
N TYR A 93 10.46 -13.25 -9.32
CA TYR A 93 9.52 -14.34 -9.03
C TYR A 93 9.61 -15.48 -10.04
N PRO A 94 9.26 -16.73 -9.66
CA PRO A 94 9.19 -17.82 -10.61
C PRO A 94 8.21 -17.53 -11.75
N ALA A 95 8.63 -17.78 -12.99
CA ALA A 95 7.83 -17.46 -14.18
C ALA A 95 6.47 -18.18 -14.23
N ASP A 96 6.36 -19.35 -13.61
CA ASP A 96 5.11 -20.14 -13.51
C ASP A 96 4.08 -19.52 -12.55
N LYS A 97 4.46 -18.52 -11.76
CA LYS A 97 3.58 -17.76 -10.87
C LYS A 97 2.98 -16.52 -11.51
N VAL A 98 3.50 -16.11 -12.65
CA VAL A 98 2.97 -14.99 -13.42
C VAL A 98 1.67 -15.42 -14.13
N VAL A 99 0.57 -14.75 -13.81
CA VAL A 99 -0.76 -15.14 -14.30
C VAL A 99 -1.28 -14.29 -15.46
N ASN A 100 -0.81 -13.06 -15.57
CA ASN A 100 -1.17 -12.12 -16.65
C ASN A 100 -0.13 -10.98 -16.76
N SER A 101 -0.42 -9.94 -17.54
CA SER A 101 0.46 -8.77 -17.72
C SER A 101 0.66 -7.93 -16.44
N PHE A 102 -0.10 -8.17 -15.38
CA PHE A 102 0.06 -7.55 -14.07
C PHE A 102 0.84 -8.42 -13.08
N GLY A 103 1.40 -9.52 -13.55
CA GLY A 103 2.36 -10.34 -12.82
C GLY A 103 1.74 -11.43 -11.96
N VAL A 104 2.20 -11.54 -10.73
CA VAL A 104 1.79 -12.56 -9.76
C VAL A 104 0.54 -12.13 -8.99
N GLN A 105 -0.15 -13.08 -8.37
CA GLN A 105 -1.32 -12.81 -7.55
C GLN A 105 -0.96 -12.39 -6.12
N ASP A 106 -1.93 -11.80 -5.41
CA ASP A 106 -1.72 -11.22 -4.08
C ASP A 106 -1.27 -12.25 -3.05
N ASP A 107 -1.82 -13.46 -3.05
CA ASP A 107 -1.42 -14.53 -2.12
C ASP A 107 0.05 -14.88 -2.31
N PHE A 108 0.52 -15.01 -3.55
CA PHE A 108 1.92 -15.28 -3.83
C PHE A 108 2.82 -14.12 -3.39
N LEU A 109 2.42 -12.87 -3.65
CA LEU A 109 3.18 -11.68 -3.22
C LEU A 109 3.39 -11.68 -1.70
N TYR A 110 2.33 -11.96 -0.95
CA TYR A 110 2.38 -12.00 0.51
C TYR A 110 3.23 -13.16 1.04
N ASP A 111 3.10 -14.35 0.46
CA ASP A 111 3.90 -15.52 0.81
C ASP A 111 5.39 -15.30 0.52
N TYR A 112 5.72 -14.61 -0.58
CA TYR A 112 7.08 -14.24 -0.93
C TYR A 112 7.66 -13.19 0.03
N ALA A 113 6.87 -12.22 0.46
CA ALA A 113 7.34 -11.13 1.30
C ALA A 113 7.73 -11.60 2.71
N ILE A 114 6.98 -12.51 3.34
CA ILE A 114 7.20 -12.93 4.74
C ILE A 114 8.64 -13.44 5.00
N PRO A 115 9.21 -14.39 4.23
CA PRO A 115 10.58 -14.83 4.47
C PRO A 115 11.62 -13.72 4.24
N VAL A 116 11.40 -12.81 3.31
CA VAL A 116 12.27 -11.64 3.11
C VAL A 116 12.24 -10.72 4.33
N LEU A 117 11.05 -10.43 4.85
CA LEU A 117 10.86 -9.64 6.08
C LEU A 117 11.51 -10.31 7.30
N ASN A 118 11.41 -11.64 7.40
CA ASN A 118 12.06 -12.40 8.46
C ASN A 118 13.59 -12.26 8.42
N GLN A 119 14.18 -12.31 7.23
CA GLN A 119 15.62 -12.11 7.06
C GLN A 119 16.04 -10.71 7.50
N ARG A 120 15.23 -9.69 7.19
CA ARG A 120 15.51 -8.31 7.62
C ARG A 120 15.33 -8.15 9.13
N ALA A 121 14.25 -8.63 9.68
CA ALA A 121 14.01 -8.58 11.13
C ALA A 121 15.14 -9.26 11.92
N ALA A 122 15.71 -10.35 11.42
CA ALA A 122 16.82 -11.06 12.05
C ALA A 122 18.11 -10.24 12.15
N THR A 123 18.28 -9.18 11.35
CA THR A 123 19.43 -8.27 11.47
C THR A 123 19.33 -7.32 12.66
N GLY A 124 18.16 -7.19 13.26
CA GLY A 124 17.88 -6.18 14.32
C GLY A 124 17.68 -4.76 13.81
N GLN A 125 17.85 -4.52 12.50
CA GLN A 125 17.57 -3.23 11.89
C GLN A 125 16.05 -3.08 11.65
N PRO A 126 15.44 -1.94 12.01
CA PRO A 126 14.04 -1.70 11.68
C PRO A 126 13.85 -1.68 10.16
N PHE A 127 12.69 -2.15 9.70
CA PHE A 127 12.37 -2.15 8.28
C PHE A 127 11.05 -1.42 8.00
N PHE A 128 10.96 -0.90 6.78
CA PHE A 128 9.74 -0.38 6.18
C PHE A 128 9.45 -1.17 4.91
N ALA A 129 8.29 -1.79 4.82
CA ALA A 129 7.89 -2.59 3.67
C ALA A 129 6.60 -2.05 3.05
N THR A 130 6.62 -1.82 1.75
CA THR A 130 5.44 -1.50 0.95
C THR A 130 5.10 -2.69 0.07
N LEU A 131 3.89 -3.23 0.20
CA LEU A 131 3.37 -4.33 -0.61
C LEU A 131 2.24 -3.79 -1.49
N LEU A 132 2.48 -3.72 -2.79
CA LEU A 132 1.50 -3.28 -3.79
C LEU A 132 0.81 -4.49 -4.39
N SER A 133 -0.40 -4.79 -3.93
CA SER A 133 -1.26 -5.84 -4.48
C SER A 133 -1.94 -5.37 -5.78
N ILE A 134 -2.42 -6.31 -6.60
CA ILE A 134 -2.95 -6.02 -7.93
C ILE A 134 -4.17 -6.85 -8.31
N SER A 135 -4.52 -7.88 -7.53
CA SER A 135 -5.55 -8.83 -7.96
C SER A 135 -6.90 -8.16 -8.27
N ASN A 136 -7.21 -7.04 -7.61
CA ASN A 136 -8.42 -6.25 -7.90
C ASN A 136 -8.30 -5.35 -9.15
N HIS A 137 -7.43 -5.70 -10.08
CA HIS A 137 -7.29 -5.04 -11.39
C HIS A 137 -7.74 -5.97 -12.53
N PRO A 138 -8.59 -5.53 -13.46
CA PRO A 138 -8.95 -6.36 -14.62
C PRO A 138 -7.74 -6.59 -15.56
N PRO A 139 -7.64 -7.76 -16.21
CA PRO A 139 -8.58 -8.90 -16.17
C PRO A 139 -8.49 -9.67 -14.84
N TYR A 140 -9.66 -9.93 -14.22
CA TYR A 140 -9.71 -10.62 -12.94
C TYR A 140 -9.38 -12.10 -13.13
N VAL A 141 -8.41 -12.59 -12.37
CA VAL A 141 -8.01 -14.00 -12.36
C VAL A 141 -8.26 -14.58 -10.97
N ILE A 142 -9.27 -15.45 -10.88
CA ILE A 142 -9.56 -16.18 -9.65
C ILE A 142 -8.76 -17.49 -9.67
N PRO A 143 -7.89 -17.74 -8.66
CA PRO A 143 -7.16 -19.00 -8.60
C PRO A 143 -8.11 -20.20 -8.52
N PRO A 144 -7.79 -21.34 -9.17
CA PRO A 144 -8.69 -22.52 -9.18
C PRO A 144 -8.99 -23.10 -7.79
N PHE A 145 -8.12 -22.86 -6.81
CA PHE A 145 -8.31 -23.33 -5.44
C PHE A 145 -9.24 -22.44 -4.61
N PHE A 146 -9.47 -21.20 -5.06
CA PHE A 146 -10.35 -20.27 -4.35
C PHE A 146 -11.78 -20.38 -4.86
N HIS A 147 -12.72 -20.56 -3.96
CA HIS A 147 -14.13 -20.71 -4.29
C HIS A 147 -14.92 -19.52 -3.73
N PRO A 148 -15.15 -18.49 -4.55
CA PRO A 148 -15.92 -17.31 -4.13
C PRO A 148 -17.38 -17.68 -3.84
N LYS A 149 -18.01 -16.89 -2.98
CA LYS A 149 -19.42 -17.06 -2.59
C LYS A 149 -20.38 -16.28 -3.50
N THR A 150 -19.88 -15.20 -4.09
CA THR A 150 -20.63 -14.34 -5.01
C THR A 150 -20.51 -14.83 -6.45
N SER A 151 -21.41 -14.38 -7.33
CA SER A 151 -21.43 -14.73 -8.76
C SER A 151 -20.73 -13.67 -9.63
N GLU A 152 -20.67 -12.43 -9.17
CA GLU A 152 -20.17 -11.32 -9.95
C GLU A 152 -18.63 -11.26 -9.92
N PRO A 153 -17.93 -11.24 -11.07
CA PRO A 153 -16.47 -11.30 -11.12
C PRO A 153 -15.77 -10.21 -10.29
N GLU A 154 -16.33 -9.01 -10.26
CA GLU A 154 -15.82 -7.90 -9.47
C GLU A 154 -15.92 -8.14 -7.96
N MET A 155 -16.97 -8.83 -7.52
CA MET A 155 -17.11 -9.20 -6.11
C MET A 155 -16.26 -10.41 -5.76
N GLN A 156 -16.13 -11.37 -6.68
CA GLN A 156 -15.29 -12.56 -6.50
C GLN A 156 -13.83 -12.19 -6.27
N ILE A 157 -13.31 -11.22 -7.04
CA ILE A 157 -11.91 -10.79 -6.88
C ILE A 157 -11.69 -10.02 -5.56
N VAL A 158 -12.68 -9.28 -5.07
CA VAL A 158 -12.63 -8.64 -3.76
C VAL A 158 -12.62 -9.69 -2.64
N GLU A 159 -13.46 -10.72 -2.75
CA GLU A 159 -13.44 -11.85 -1.80
C GLU A 159 -12.06 -12.54 -1.76
N TYR A 160 -11.45 -12.75 -2.93
CA TYR A 160 -10.13 -13.34 -3.03
C TYR A 160 -9.04 -12.44 -2.42
N ALA A 161 -9.05 -11.14 -2.72
CA ALA A 161 -8.10 -10.19 -2.16
C ALA A 161 -8.21 -10.10 -0.61
N ASP A 162 -9.43 -10.07 -0.07
CA ASP A 162 -9.67 -10.14 1.39
C ASP A 162 -9.15 -11.44 2.00
N TRP A 163 -9.37 -12.57 1.30
CA TRP A 163 -8.85 -13.86 1.74
C TRP A 163 -7.32 -13.88 1.73
N ALA A 164 -6.67 -13.41 0.67
CA ALA A 164 -5.22 -13.36 0.56
C ALA A 164 -4.61 -12.48 1.67
N LEU A 165 -5.20 -11.31 1.91
CA LEU A 165 -4.79 -10.44 3.01
C LEU A 165 -4.97 -11.10 4.38
N ARG A 166 -6.03 -11.86 4.59
CA ARG A 166 -6.24 -12.63 5.81
C ARG A 166 -5.14 -13.67 6.02
N GLN A 167 -4.78 -14.43 4.96
CA GLN A 167 -3.69 -15.41 5.03
C GLN A 167 -2.37 -14.73 5.41
N PHE A 168 -2.07 -13.57 4.81
CA PHE A 168 -0.91 -12.79 5.19
C PHE A 168 -0.89 -12.46 6.69
N PHE A 169 -1.99 -11.97 7.25
CA PHE A 169 -2.06 -11.65 8.68
C PHE A 169 -1.97 -12.90 9.57
N GLU A 170 -2.52 -14.04 9.15
CA GLU A 170 -2.40 -15.30 9.89
C GLU A 170 -0.96 -15.79 9.94
N GLU A 171 -0.20 -15.67 8.86
CA GLU A 171 1.23 -16.03 8.82
C GLU A 171 2.11 -14.97 9.51
N ALA A 172 1.83 -13.69 9.31
CA ALA A 172 2.57 -12.60 9.94
C ALA A 172 2.50 -12.65 11.47
N ARG A 173 1.34 -13.02 12.04
CA ARG A 173 1.18 -13.18 13.50
C ARG A 173 2.10 -14.22 14.12
N LYS A 174 2.61 -15.15 13.36
CA LYS A 174 3.55 -16.17 13.84
C LYS A 174 5.00 -15.64 13.87
N GLN A 175 5.24 -14.45 13.31
CA GLN A 175 6.58 -13.92 13.15
C GLN A 175 6.99 -13.04 14.35
N PRO A 176 8.28 -13.03 14.73
CA PRO A 176 8.76 -12.32 15.90
C PRO A 176 8.64 -10.79 15.80
N TRP A 177 8.52 -10.24 14.60
CA TRP A 177 8.39 -8.81 14.34
C TRP A 177 6.94 -8.30 14.41
N PHE A 178 5.93 -9.19 14.42
CA PHE A 178 4.53 -8.80 14.30
C PHE A 178 4.10 -7.79 15.37
N ASP A 179 4.38 -8.07 16.64
CA ASP A 179 3.97 -7.21 17.75
C ASP A 179 4.73 -5.88 17.83
N ASN A 180 5.78 -5.72 17.04
CA ASN A 180 6.54 -4.48 16.93
C ASN A 180 6.36 -3.81 15.55
N THR A 181 5.25 -4.11 14.88
CA THR A 181 4.95 -3.57 13.54
C THR A 181 3.66 -2.76 13.57
N ILE A 182 3.68 -1.65 12.84
CA ILE A 182 2.49 -0.87 12.47
C ILE A 182 2.15 -1.27 11.03
N PHE A 183 0.94 -1.79 10.83
CA PHE A 183 0.40 -2.12 9.53
C PHE A 183 -0.51 -0.99 9.06
N VAL A 184 -0.24 -0.46 7.89
CA VAL A 184 -1.07 0.56 7.23
C VAL A 184 -1.70 -0.08 6.00
N LEU A 185 -3.02 -0.12 5.95
CA LEU A 185 -3.77 -0.69 4.84
C LEU A 185 -4.61 0.41 4.22
N GLU A 186 -4.42 0.63 2.94
CA GLU A 186 -5.18 1.62 2.17
C GLU A 186 -5.52 1.11 0.77
N GLY A 187 -6.54 1.71 0.14
CA GLY A 187 -6.71 1.62 -1.31
C GLY A 187 -5.79 2.62 -2.01
N ASP A 188 -5.12 2.22 -3.08
CA ASP A 188 -4.28 3.12 -3.88
C ASP A 188 -5.12 4.18 -4.63
N HIS A 189 -6.33 3.82 -5.06
CA HIS A 189 -7.37 4.69 -5.58
C HIS A 189 -8.73 4.01 -5.50
N GLY A 190 -9.80 4.77 -5.68
CA GLY A 190 -11.14 4.25 -5.78
C GLY A 190 -11.47 3.78 -7.21
N LYS A 191 -12.64 3.16 -7.33
CA LYS A 191 -13.23 2.73 -8.60
C LYS A 191 -14.70 3.13 -8.61
N LEU A 192 -15.19 3.62 -9.75
CA LEU A 192 -16.62 3.82 -9.92
C LEU A 192 -17.34 2.47 -9.91
N VAL A 193 -18.29 2.32 -9.01
CA VAL A 193 -19.16 1.14 -8.92
C VAL A 193 -20.60 1.61 -9.15
N GLY A 194 -21.28 0.99 -10.12
CA GLY A 194 -22.62 1.39 -10.54
C GLY A 194 -22.65 2.66 -11.40
N ASP A 195 -23.80 3.31 -11.45
CA ASP A 195 -24.00 4.54 -12.21
C ASP A 195 -23.55 5.76 -11.39
N ALA A 196 -22.87 6.69 -12.04
CA ALA A 196 -22.47 7.93 -11.41
C ALA A 196 -23.67 8.84 -11.17
N GLU A 197 -23.90 9.25 -9.92
CA GLU A 197 -24.98 10.18 -9.56
C GLU A 197 -24.66 11.65 -9.92
N CYS A 198 -23.38 11.96 -10.17
CA CYS A 198 -22.89 13.28 -10.53
C CYS A 198 -21.55 13.18 -11.29
N GLU A 199 -21.05 14.30 -11.81
CA GLU A 199 -19.79 14.37 -12.57
C GLU A 199 -18.54 13.97 -11.76
N LEU A 200 -18.56 14.21 -10.43
CA LEU A 200 -17.48 13.87 -9.50
C LEU A 200 -18.07 13.08 -8.33
N PRO A 201 -18.40 11.80 -8.52
CA PRO A 201 -18.97 10.99 -7.46
C PRO A 201 -17.93 10.78 -6.34
N GLU A 202 -18.31 11.09 -5.13
CA GLU A 202 -17.49 10.94 -3.92
C GLU A 202 -16.94 9.51 -3.79
N SER A 203 -17.78 8.53 -4.10
CA SER A 203 -17.42 7.10 -4.08
C SER A 203 -16.23 6.74 -4.98
N TYR A 204 -15.94 7.55 -5.99
CA TYR A 204 -14.81 7.29 -6.91
C TYR A 204 -13.44 7.50 -6.26
N ASN A 205 -13.35 8.37 -5.27
CA ASN A 205 -12.12 8.65 -4.55
C ASN A 205 -12.15 8.19 -3.09
N HIS A 206 -13.31 7.76 -2.58
CA HIS A 206 -13.43 7.24 -1.23
C HIS A 206 -12.75 5.88 -1.11
N ILE A 207 -11.74 5.77 -0.26
CA ILE A 207 -10.93 4.57 -0.07
C ILE A 207 -10.82 4.22 1.41
N PRO A 208 -10.62 2.94 1.76
CA PRO A 208 -10.36 2.57 3.14
C PRO A 208 -8.97 3.03 3.60
N LEU A 209 -8.85 3.45 4.86
CA LEU A 209 -7.60 3.52 5.59
C LEU A 209 -7.76 2.86 6.95
N MET A 210 -6.86 1.94 7.26
CA MET A 210 -6.77 1.27 8.55
C MET A 210 -5.32 1.26 9.03
N ILE A 211 -5.09 1.65 10.29
CA ILE A 211 -3.79 1.55 10.95
C ILE A 211 -3.92 0.54 12.08
N TYR A 212 -3.24 -0.59 11.94
CA TYR A 212 -3.29 -1.69 12.89
C TYR A 212 -1.94 -1.95 13.55
N SER A 213 -1.95 -2.17 14.84
CA SER A 213 -0.85 -2.76 15.61
C SER A 213 -1.43 -3.42 16.86
N SER A 214 -0.79 -4.47 17.36
CA SER A 214 -1.17 -5.08 18.66
C SER A 214 -1.05 -4.11 19.84
N ARG A 215 -0.37 -2.98 19.65
CA ARG A 215 -0.11 -1.95 20.68
C ARG A 215 -0.98 -0.69 20.56
N ILE A 216 -1.76 -0.60 19.49
CA ILE A 216 -2.64 0.55 19.23
C ILE A 216 -4.06 0.20 19.66
N GLN A 217 -4.72 1.12 20.37
CA GLN A 217 -6.14 0.98 20.71
C GLN A 217 -7.00 1.27 19.46
N PRO A 218 -7.98 0.41 19.15
CA PRO A 218 -8.90 0.64 18.05
C PRO A 218 -9.74 1.89 18.27
N GLU A 219 -9.91 2.66 17.21
CA GLU A 219 -10.74 3.87 17.20
C GLU A 219 -11.25 4.15 15.78
N GLU A 220 -12.49 4.58 15.63
CA GLU A 220 -13.00 5.10 14.37
C GLU A 220 -12.85 6.62 14.32
N LYS A 221 -12.11 7.12 13.34
CA LYS A 221 -11.96 8.54 13.05
C LYS A 221 -12.96 8.97 11.98
N THR A 222 -13.63 10.08 12.22
CA THR A 222 -14.62 10.67 11.31
C THR A 222 -14.13 11.96 10.64
N ALA A 223 -12.96 12.46 11.03
CA ALA A 223 -12.32 13.59 10.37
C ALA A 223 -11.99 13.25 8.91
N PHE A 224 -12.03 14.28 8.07
CA PHE A 224 -11.64 14.16 6.66
C PHE A 224 -10.14 14.00 6.53
N GLY A 225 -9.71 13.05 5.71
CA GLY A 225 -8.29 12.80 5.42
C GLY A 225 -8.06 12.33 4.00
N GLY A 226 -6.82 12.39 3.56
CA GLY A 226 -6.40 11.92 2.24
C GLY A 226 -5.02 11.27 2.27
N GLN A 227 -4.63 10.66 1.17
CA GLN A 227 -3.35 9.94 1.04
C GLN A 227 -2.14 10.80 1.38
N VAL A 228 -2.19 12.12 1.15
CA VAL A 228 -1.11 13.05 1.52
C VAL A 228 -0.87 13.14 3.03
N ASP A 229 -1.83 12.72 3.84
CA ASP A 229 -1.77 12.78 5.30
C ASP A 229 -1.12 11.52 5.91
N ILE A 230 -0.89 10.47 5.13
CA ILE A 230 -0.32 9.20 5.62
C ILE A 230 1.11 9.39 6.15
N GLN A 231 1.97 10.04 5.38
CA GLN A 231 3.35 10.28 5.82
C GLN A 231 3.42 11.00 7.18
N PRO A 232 2.82 12.20 7.38
CA PRO A 232 2.88 12.87 8.67
C PRO A 232 2.21 12.07 9.79
N THR A 233 1.14 11.34 9.51
CA THR A 233 0.47 10.49 10.49
C THR A 233 1.36 9.34 10.96
N ILE A 234 2.02 8.63 10.05
CA ILE A 234 2.92 7.52 10.38
C ILE A 234 4.18 8.01 11.09
N LEU A 235 4.79 9.08 10.61
CA LEU A 235 5.96 9.67 11.29
C LEU A 235 5.63 10.18 12.69
N GLY A 236 4.42 10.73 12.87
CA GLY A 236 3.90 11.10 14.18
C GLY A 236 3.74 9.91 15.13
N LEU A 237 3.18 8.79 14.65
CA LEU A 237 3.08 7.54 15.42
C LEU A 237 4.44 6.95 15.82
N LEU A 238 5.42 7.06 14.94
CA LEU A 238 6.79 6.60 15.17
C LEU A 238 7.61 7.58 16.02
N ASN A 239 7.05 8.75 16.32
CA ASN A 239 7.73 9.84 17.03
C ASN A 239 9.06 10.24 16.35
N ILE A 240 9.02 10.36 15.02
CA ILE A 240 10.17 10.75 14.19
C ILE A 240 10.01 12.21 13.78
N ASP A 241 10.98 13.03 14.18
CA ASP A 241 11.08 14.42 13.74
C ASP A 241 11.65 14.47 12.32
N TYR A 242 11.07 15.31 11.47
CA TYR A 242 11.53 15.53 10.11
C TYR A 242 11.21 16.93 9.60
N LEU A 243 11.92 17.37 8.58
CA LEU A 243 11.61 18.62 7.89
C LEU A 243 10.50 18.36 6.85
N GLN A 244 9.31 18.87 7.12
CA GLN A 244 8.20 18.77 6.19
C GLN A 244 8.32 19.84 5.09
N ASN A 245 8.48 19.41 3.85
CA ASN A 245 8.52 20.26 2.66
C ASN A 245 7.44 19.88 1.63
N ASN A 246 6.41 19.19 2.08
CA ASN A 246 5.29 18.65 1.30
C ASN A 246 3.98 18.96 2.00
N PHE A 247 2.89 18.37 1.55
CA PHE A 247 1.54 18.58 2.08
C PHE A 247 1.22 17.55 3.19
N GLY A 248 -0.02 17.65 3.71
CA GLY A 248 -0.55 16.70 4.67
C GLY A 248 -0.39 17.12 6.12
N VAL A 249 -1.21 16.52 6.95
CA VAL A 249 -1.31 16.74 8.40
C VAL A 249 -1.33 15.40 9.14
N ASP A 250 -0.98 15.40 10.41
CA ASP A 250 -1.07 14.22 11.26
C ASP A 250 -2.53 14.03 11.71
N LEU A 251 -3.23 13.09 11.09
CA LEU A 251 -4.65 12.78 11.34
C LEU A 251 -4.96 12.30 12.77
N LEU A 252 -3.95 11.99 13.56
CA LEU A 252 -4.14 11.53 14.95
C LEU A 252 -3.98 12.67 15.95
N LYS A 253 -3.55 13.85 15.52
CA LYS A 253 -3.41 15.05 16.35
C LYS A 253 -4.50 16.09 16.12
N GLU A 254 -5.41 15.82 15.17
CA GLU A 254 -6.54 16.70 14.86
C GLU A 254 -7.85 16.23 15.49
#